data_50b779f6a7ece3841e20872d5eb142c7
#
_entry.id   50b779f6a7ece3841e20872d5eb142c7
#
_cell.length_a   1.000
_cell.length_b   1.000
_cell.length_c   1.000
_cell.angle_alpha   90.00
_cell.angle_beta   90.00
_cell.angle_gamma   90.00
#
_symmetry.space_group_name_H-M   'P 1'
#
loop_
_entity.id
_entity.type
_entity.pdbx_description
1 polymer ?
#
loop_
_entity_poly.entity_id
_entity_poly.type
_entity_poly.pdbx_seq_one_letter_code
_entity_poly.pdbx_strand_id
1 'polypeptide(L)'
;GKKKYYLNGRKLKGFRRIGESYYYLDSRGNMKTGWQFVKNHYRYFDKKTGKMKTNITVQGRKINSSGIWTPVVVLDPGHSGVVASGYEPLWPGASERKASDNSGTEGVATRVPEYRLTLTIAKKLRTELKKQGCKVILTRKDNKTPKSCVQRAKTANRAKADAYLRIHANGADSSSATGAMTICVTRKNPAVSAKMYKKSYALSKAVLNSYVKATGCRREYIWETDSMSGNNWSKVPTTLIEMGYMSNPSEDRRMQKTSYQKKMVKGMADGLRTYFLRQ
;
A
#
# COMPACT_ATOMS: atom_id res chain seq x y z
N GLY A 1 15.40 -25.13 -18.79
CA GLY A 1 16.12 -25.11 -17.52
C GLY A 1 16.45 -23.66 -17.09
N LYS A 2 16.63 -23.39 -15.80
CA LYS A 2 17.00 -22.05 -15.30
C LYS A 2 18.46 -21.78 -15.58
N LYS A 3 18.78 -20.65 -16.26
CA LYS A 3 20.15 -20.25 -16.54
C LYS A 3 20.91 -19.94 -15.24
N LYS A 4 22.17 -20.36 -15.17
CA LYS A 4 23.11 -20.11 -14.08
C LYS A 4 24.43 -19.58 -14.66
N TYR A 5 25.15 -18.79 -13.88
CA TYR A 5 26.46 -18.27 -14.25
C TYR A 5 27.51 -18.73 -13.26
N TYR A 6 28.69 -19.02 -13.79
CA TYR A 6 29.86 -19.44 -13.02
C TYR A 6 31.05 -18.53 -13.32
N LEU A 7 31.86 -18.27 -12.31
CA LEU A 7 33.15 -17.58 -12.44
C LEU A 7 34.20 -18.38 -11.69
N ASN A 8 35.25 -18.79 -12.36
CA ASN A 8 36.32 -19.65 -11.82
C ASN A 8 35.76 -20.89 -11.10
N GLY A 9 34.83 -21.61 -11.74
CA GLY A 9 34.18 -22.80 -11.22
C GLY A 9 33.13 -22.55 -10.13
N ARG A 10 33.01 -21.32 -9.60
CA ARG A 10 32.06 -20.97 -8.53
C ARG A 10 30.78 -20.37 -9.07
N LYS A 11 29.65 -20.89 -8.60
CA LYS A 11 28.32 -20.41 -8.97
C LYS A 11 28.07 -18.98 -8.44
N LEU A 12 27.72 -18.06 -9.33
CA LEU A 12 27.40 -16.70 -8.97
C LEU A 12 26.00 -16.60 -8.30
N LYS A 13 25.87 -15.68 -7.34
CA LYS A 13 24.64 -15.38 -6.60
C LYS A 13 24.49 -13.88 -6.39
N GLY A 14 23.26 -13.43 -6.17
CA GLY A 14 22.95 -12.04 -5.88
C GLY A 14 22.98 -11.15 -7.12
N PHE A 15 23.14 -9.84 -6.90
CA PHE A 15 23.22 -8.84 -7.97
C PHE A 15 24.65 -8.73 -8.46
N ARG A 16 24.88 -9.05 -9.73
CA ARG A 16 26.22 -9.17 -10.34
C ARG A 16 26.31 -8.48 -11.69
N ARG A 17 27.46 -7.84 -11.95
CA ARG A 17 27.87 -7.44 -13.30
C ARG A 17 28.54 -8.63 -13.96
N ILE A 18 28.12 -8.95 -15.18
CA ILE A 18 28.69 -10.01 -16.01
C ILE A 18 28.86 -9.41 -17.42
N GLY A 19 30.09 -9.21 -17.84
CA GLY A 19 30.41 -8.37 -18.98
C GLY A 19 29.91 -6.94 -18.75
N GLU A 20 29.20 -6.35 -19.69
CA GLU A 20 28.67 -4.99 -19.61
C GLU A 20 27.27 -4.90 -18.97
N SER A 21 26.68 -6.01 -18.56
CA SER A 21 25.30 -6.05 -18.09
C SER A 21 25.19 -6.53 -16.65
N TYR A 22 24.17 -6.04 -15.93
CA TYR A 22 23.83 -6.52 -14.60
C TYR A 22 22.77 -7.62 -14.66
N TYR A 23 22.91 -8.61 -13.78
CA TYR A 23 22.00 -9.74 -13.59
C TYR A 23 21.67 -9.94 -12.13
N TYR A 24 20.54 -10.55 -11.86
CA TYR A 24 20.17 -10.98 -10.52
C TYR A 24 19.99 -12.50 -10.47
N LEU A 25 20.70 -13.13 -9.55
CA LEU A 25 20.67 -14.57 -9.32
C LEU A 25 20.20 -14.83 -7.88
N ASP A 26 19.28 -15.75 -7.70
CA ASP A 26 18.79 -16.12 -6.37
C ASP A 26 19.88 -16.85 -5.54
N SER A 27 19.53 -17.23 -4.29
CA SER A 27 20.43 -17.94 -3.39
C SER A 27 20.91 -19.30 -3.94
N ARG A 28 20.15 -19.89 -4.89
CA ARG A 28 20.51 -21.13 -5.60
C ARG A 28 21.29 -20.87 -6.90
N GLY A 29 21.58 -19.61 -7.22
CA GLY A 29 22.26 -19.18 -8.45
C GLY A 29 21.38 -19.18 -9.69
N ASN A 30 20.07 -19.29 -9.57
CA ASN A 30 19.18 -19.22 -10.72
C ASN A 30 18.95 -17.76 -11.13
N MET A 31 19.10 -17.48 -12.43
CA MET A 31 18.82 -16.17 -13.00
C MET A 31 17.35 -15.78 -12.78
N LYS A 32 17.13 -14.59 -12.24
CA LYS A 32 15.81 -13.99 -12.02
C LYS A 32 15.52 -12.98 -13.12
N THR A 33 14.27 -12.95 -13.57
CA THR A 33 13.77 -12.05 -14.61
C THR A 33 12.53 -11.31 -14.15
N GLY A 34 12.07 -10.32 -14.93
CA GLY A 34 10.95 -9.46 -14.56
C GLY A 34 11.32 -8.46 -13.46
N TRP A 35 10.31 -7.94 -12.80
CA TRP A 35 10.51 -7.03 -11.67
C TRP A 35 11.09 -7.75 -10.46
N GLN A 36 12.16 -7.21 -9.91
CA GLN A 36 12.83 -7.72 -8.72
C GLN A 36 13.13 -6.57 -7.74
N PHE A 37 13.10 -6.87 -6.45
CA PHE A 37 13.54 -5.96 -5.40
C PHE A 37 14.97 -6.33 -5.00
N VAL A 38 15.93 -5.50 -5.36
CA VAL A 38 17.36 -5.80 -5.23
C VAL A 38 18.08 -4.57 -4.68
N LYS A 39 18.81 -4.74 -3.57
CA LYS A 39 19.55 -3.66 -2.89
C LYS A 39 18.62 -2.45 -2.61
N ASN A 40 17.46 -2.71 -2.04
CA ASN A 40 16.44 -1.72 -1.68
C ASN A 40 15.88 -0.90 -2.86
N HIS A 41 15.97 -1.43 -4.08
CA HIS A 41 15.43 -0.79 -5.27
C HIS A 41 14.64 -1.76 -6.14
N TYR A 42 13.65 -1.23 -6.85
CA TYR A 42 12.88 -1.97 -7.85
C TYR A 42 13.61 -1.89 -9.19
N ARG A 43 13.95 -3.06 -9.75
CA ARG A 43 14.70 -3.22 -11.00
C ARG A 43 13.99 -4.21 -11.91
N TYR A 44 14.13 -4.02 -13.21
CA TYR A 44 13.57 -4.95 -14.17
C TYR A 44 14.68 -5.68 -14.92
N PHE A 45 14.56 -6.99 -14.97
CA PHE A 45 15.45 -7.88 -15.71
C PHE A 45 14.70 -8.46 -16.89
N ASP A 46 15.27 -8.34 -18.07
CA ASP A 46 14.68 -8.80 -19.32
C ASP A 46 14.25 -10.28 -19.23
N LYS A 47 13.04 -10.59 -19.69
CA LYS A 47 12.48 -11.94 -19.55
C LYS A 47 13.23 -13.00 -20.36
N LYS A 48 13.84 -12.62 -21.50
CA LYS A 48 14.56 -13.52 -22.39
C LYS A 48 16.03 -13.63 -22.02
N THR A 49 16.70 -12.50 -21.82
CA THR A 49 18.14 -12.41 -21.63
C THR A 49 18.58 -12.36 -20.18
N GLY A 50 17.70 -11.94 -19.25
CA GLY A 50 18.02 -11.68 -17.86
C GLY A 50 18.82 -10.40 -17.62
N LYS A 51 19.16 -9.63 -18.65
CA LYS A 51 19.90 -8.36 -18.52
C LYS A 51 19.05 -7.31 -17.83
N MET A 52 19.62 -6.55 -16.90
CA MET A 52 18.96 -5.42 -16.28
C MET A 52 18.65 -4.34 -17.33
N LYS A 53 17.44 -3.81 -17.31
CA LYS A 53 17.03 -2.70 -18.18
C LYS A 53 17.33 -1.35 -17.53
N THR A 54 17.73 -0.39 -18.34
CA THR A 54 18.01 1.01 -17.98
C THR A 54 17.39 1.96 -19.01
N ASN A 55 17.11 3.19 -18.63
CA ASN A 55 16.61 4.25 -19.52
C ASN A 55 15.41 3.85 -20.39
N ILE A 56 14.48 3.07 -19.84
CA ILE A 56 13.32 2.54 -20.58
C ILE A 56 12.07 2.58 -19.73
N THR A 57 10.91 2.56 -20.40
CA THR A 57 9.62 2.37 -19.74
C THR A 57 9.14 0.94 -19.93
N VAL A 58 8.88 0.23 -18.83
CA VAL A 58 8.35 -1.14 -18.83
C VAL A 58 7.02 -1.15 -18.11
N GLN A 59 5.95 -1.56 -18.78
CA GLN A 59 4.59 -1.61 -18.21
C GLN A 59 4.15 -0.26 -17.59
N GLY A 60 4.51 0.86 -18.23
CA GLY A 60 4.19 2.21 -17.76
C GLY A 60 5.11 2.74 -16.63
N ARG A 61 6.15 1.99 -16.23
CA ARG A 61 7.10 2.34 -15.16
C ARG A 61 8.42 2.80 -15.75
N LYS A 62 8.77 4.06 -15.49
CA LYS A 62 10.01 4.65 -16.00
C LYS A 62 11.21 4.18 -15.17
N ILE A 63 12.13 3.49 -15.82
CA ILE A 63 13.40 3.03 -15.25
C ILE A 63 14.48 4.04 -15.63
N ASN A 64 15.26 4.51 -14.66
CA ASN A 64 16.33 5.47 -14.87
C ASN A 64 17.63 4.84 -15.40
N SER A 65 18.68 5.65 -15.60
CA SER A 65 20.01 5.21 -16.05
C SER A 65 20.67 4.19 -15.12
N SER A 66 20.37 4.22 -13.83
CA SER A 66 20.84 3.26 -12.84
C SER A 66 20.01 1.97 -12.77
N GLY A 67 19.04 1.78 -13.68
CA GLY A 67 18.16 0.63 -13.73
C GLY A 67 17.14 0.58 -12.60
N ILE A 68 16.77 1.74 -12.03
CA ILE A 68 15.85 1.86 -10.89
C ILE A 68 14.51 2.44 -11.33
N TRP A 69 13.43 1.80 -10.91
CA TRP A 69 12.12 2.40 -10.84
C TRP A 69 11.82 2.81 -9.41
N THR A 70 11.36 4.04 -9.22
CA THR A 70 10.98 4.60 -7.91
C THR A 70 9.45 4.70 -7.82
N PRO A 71 8.77 3.75 -7.15
CA PRO A 71 7.32 3.82 -6.98
C PRO A 71 6.90 5.07 -6.20
N VAL A 72 5.80 5.68 -6.62
CA VAL A 72 5.13 6.77 -5.89
C VAL A 72 4.00 6.17 -5.06
N VAL A 73 4.11 6.26 -3.74
CA VAL A 73 3.09 5.79 -2.80
C VAL A 73 2.46 6.99 -2.10
N VAL A 74 1.13 7.07 -2.14
CA VAL A 74 0.39 8.01 -1.29
C VAL A 74 -0.19 7.23 -0.12
N LEU A 75 0.14 7.67 1.10
CA LEU A 75 -0.43 7.16 2.34
C LEU A 75 -1.46 8.16 2.87
N ASP A 76 -2.63 7.67 3.15
CA ASP A 76 -3.74 8.44 3.68
C ASP A 76 -4.07 7.99 5.11
N PRO A 77 -3.49 8.64 6.12
CA PRO A 77 -3.94 8.40 7.49
C PRO A 77 -5.38 8.89 7.63
N GLY A 78 -6.29 7.95 7.91
CA GLY A 78 -7.73 8.21 8.04
C GLY A 78 -8.04 9.27 9.08
N HIS A 79 -9.14 9.99 8.84
CA HIS A 79 -9.68 11.02 9.71
C HIS A 79 -8.71 12.18 10.04
N SER A 80 -9.12 13.06 10.95
CA SER A 80 -8.32 14.14 11.52
C SER A 80 -8.93 14.56 12.85
N GLY A 81 -8.19 15.22 13.72
CA GLY A 81 -8.73 15.83 14.95
C GLY A 81 -9.67 17.02 14.68
N VAL A 82 -9.60 17.56 13.46
CA VAL A 82 -10.57 18.53 12.94
C VAL A 82 -11.25 17.90 11.72
N VAL A 83 -12.54 17.65 11.83
CA VAL A 83 -13.36 17.02 10.78
C VAL A 83 -13.62 18.03 9.67
N ALA A 84 -13.43 17.62 8.42
CA ALA A 84 -13.81 18.43 7.27
C ALA A 84 -15.34 18.49 7.17
N SER A 85 -15.90 19.69 7.21
CA SER A 85 -17.34 19.94 7.17
C SER A 85 -17.93 19.74 5.75
N GLY A 86 -19.26 19.61 5.71
CA GLY A 86 -20.04 19.56 4.48
C GLY A 86 -20.15 18.18 3.86
N TYR A 87 -20.70 18.13 2.66
CA TYR A 87 -20.99 16.91 1.90
C TYR A 87 -20.27 16.93 0.55
N GLU A 88 -19.85 15.77 0.09
CA GLU A 88 -19.20 15.59 -1.19
C GLU A 88 -19.93 14.51 -2.03
N PRO A 89 -19.92 14.60 -3.38
CA PRO A 89 -20.49 13.55 -4.22
C PRO A 89 -19.80 12.21 -3.99
N LEU A 90 -20.57 11.13 -3.95
CA LEU A 90 -20.07 9.78 -3.69
C LEU A 90 -19.04 9.34 -4.75
N TRP A 91 -19.24 9.75 -6.01
CA TRP A 91 -18.28 9.66 -7.12
C TRP A 91 -18.41 10.86 -8.06
N PRO A 92 -17.49 11.08 -9.01
CA PRO A 92 -17.61 12.16 -9.98
C PRO A 92 -18.94 12.09 -10.76
N GLY A 93 -19.76 13.13 -10.66
CA GLY A 93 -21.08 13.20 -11.31
C GLY A 93 -22.24 12.55 -10.56
N ALA A 94 -22.01 11.97 -9.37
CA ALA A 94 -23.09 11.42 -8.55
C ALA A 94 -23.97 12.52 -7.97
N SER A 95 -25.30 12.31 -8.00
CA SER A 95 -26.28 13.09 -7.23
C SER A 95 -26.23 12.74 -5.74
N GLU A 96 -25.96 11.47 -5.44
CA GLU A 96 -25.77 11.02 -4.05
C GLU A 96 -24.57 11.70 -3.40
N ARG A 97 -24.79 12.23 -2.22
CA ARG A 97 -23.77 12.94 -1.44
C ARG A 97 -23.58 12.27 -0.09
N LYS A 98 -22.35 12.32 0.39
CA LYS A 98 -21.92 11.75 1.68
C LYS A 98 -21.19 12.82 2.48
N ALA A 99 -21.20 12.72 3.80
CA ALA A 99 -20.35 13.54 4.66
C ALA A 99 -18.89 13.47 4.18
N SER A 100 -18.25 14.63 4.07
CA SER A 100 -16.91 14.73 3.47
C SER A 100 -15.81 14.09 4.31
N ASP A 101 -16.01 13.96 5.62
CA ASP A 101 -15.16 13.26 6.60
C ASP A 101 -15.99 12.94 7.84
N ASN A 102 -15.42 12.20 8.78
CA ASN A 102 -15.96 12.00 10.14
C ASN A 102 -14.79 11.86 11.14
N SER A 103 -15.11 11.81 12.43
CA SER A 103 -14.12 11.75 13.51
C SER A 103 -13.34 10.43 13.57
N GLY A 104 -13.86 9.38 12.91
CA GLY A 104 -13.39 8.01 13.12
C GLY A 104 -13.88 7.43 14.44
N THR A 105 -13.29 6.33 14.84
CA THR A 105 -13.54 5.65 16.11
C THR A 105 -12.50 6.02 17.18
N GLU A 106 -12.68 5.49 18.38
CA GLU A 106 -11.75 5.62 19.50
C GLU A 106 -11.53 4.27 20.15
N GLY A 107 -10.32 4.04 20.65
CA GLY A 107 -9.98 2.84 21.38
C GLY A 107 -10.75 2.70 22.68
N VAL A 108 -11.54 1.62 22.82
CA VAL A 108 -12.41 1.45 24.00
C VAL A 108 -11.61 1.28 25.29
N ALA A 109 -10.38 0.77 25.22
CA ALA A 109 -9.51 0.51 26.36
C ALA A 109 -8.43 1.58 26.54
N THR A 110 -7.96 2.20 25.47
CA THR A 110 -6.83 3.14 25.50
C THR A 110 -7.26 4.59 25.38
N ARG A 111 -8.48 4.84 24.96
CA ARG A 111 -9.00 6.18 24.66
C ARG A 111 -8.15 6.95 23.63
N VAL A 112 -7.42 6.23 22.80
CA VAL A 112 -6.67 6.83 21.70
C VAL A 112 -7.61 6.98 20.50
N PRO A 113 -7.83 8.19 19.97
CA PRO A 113 -8.63 8.38 18.77
C PRO A 113 -7.95 7.75 17.55
N GLU A 114 -8.76 7.20 16.63
CA GLU A 114 -8.28 6.56 15.40
C GLU A 114 -7.33 7.44 14.61
N TYR A 115 -7.64 8.72 14.46
CA TYR A 115 -6.81 9.64 13.68
C TYR A 115 -5.37 9.79 14.23
N ARG A 116 -5.13 9.56 15.54
CA ARG A 116 -3.79 9.55 16.13
C ARG A 116 -3.04 8.28 15.78
N LEU A 117 -3.70 7.13 15.88
CA LEU A 117 -3.12 5.84 15.52
C LEU A 117 -2.75 5.81 14.04
N THR A 118 -3.68 6.17 13.16
CA THR A 118 -3.47 6.13 11.70
C THR A 118 -2.33 7.04 11.25
N LEU A 119 -2.21 8.25 11.82
CA LEU A 119 -1.07 9.13 11.52
C LEU A 119 0.26 8.57 12.03
N THR A 120 0.26 7.98 13.22
CA THR A 120 1.45 7.34 13.79
C THR A 120 1.95 6.21 12.90
N ILE A 121 1.06 5.33 12.47
CA ILE A 121 1.37 4.21 11.56
C ILE A 121 1.82 4.73 10.20
N ALA A 122 1.11 5.71 9.63
CA ALA A 122 1.49 6.29 8.34
C ALA A 122 2.89 6.92 8.34
N LYS A 123 3.27 7.62 9.41
CA LYS A 123 4.63 8.18 9.56
C LYS A 123 5.71 7.09 9.64
N LYS A 124 5.46 6.02 10.39
CA LYS A 124 6.35 4.86 10.47
C LYS A 124 6.47 4.13 9.13
N LEU A 125 5.34 3.90 8.47
CA LEU A 125 5.29 3.26 7.14
C LEU A 125 5.99 4.10 6.07
N ARG A 126 5.82 5.43 6.10
CA ARG A 126 6.57 6.35 5.22
C ARG A 126 8.08 6.15 5.36
N THR A 127 8.57 6.07 6.59
CA THR A 127 10.02 5.85 6.86
C THR A 127 10.49 4.53 6.28
N GLU A 128 9.71 3.46 6.48
CA GLU A 128 10.05 2.13 5.96
C GLU A 128 10.04 2.08 4.42
N LEU A 129 9.02 2.64 3.79
CA LEU A 129 8.91 2.67 2.32
C LEU A 129 10.00 3.52 1.65
N LYS A 130 10.43 4.61 2.30
CA LYS A 130 11.58 5.40 1.82
C LYS A 130 12.86 4.58 1.82
N LYS A 131 13.10 3.76 2.85
CA LYS A 131 14.22 2.80 2.88
C LYS A 131 14.13 1.77 1.76
N GLN A 132 12.92 1.45 1.33
CA GLN A 132 12.64 0.56 0.20
C GLN A 132 12.63 1.28 -1.16
N GLY A 133 13.17 2.48 -1.27
CA GLY A 133 13.34 3.22 -2.53
C GLY A 133 12.05 3.80 -3.11
N CYS A 134 11.00 4.00 -2.30
CA CYS A 134 9.75 4.64 -2.73
C CYS A 134 9.77 6.15 -2.49
N LYS A 135 9.14 6.92 -3.38
CA LYS A 135 8.69 8.28 -3.11
C LYS A 135 7.36 8.22 -2.37
N VAL A 136 7.30 8.78 -1.16
CA VAL A 136 6.11 8.68 -0.29
C VAL A 136 5.55 10.06 0.03
N ILE A 137 4.25 10.21 -0.19
CA ILE A 137 3.47 11.42 0.09
C ILE A 137 2.41 11.06 1.13
N LEU A 138 2.23 11.90 2.14
CA LEU A 138 1.14 11.79 3.11
C LEU A 138 0.02 12.78 2.73
N THR A 139 -1.24 12.38 2.82
CA THR A 139 -2.38 13.27 2.58
C THR A 139 -2.51 14.32 3.67
N ARG A 140 -2.16 13.99 4.92
CA ARG A 140 -1.99 14.92 6.04
C ARG A 140 -0.74 14.59 6.85
N LYS A 141 -0.15 15.58 7.51
CA LYS A 141 1.09 15.46 8.29
C LYS A 141 0.89 15.69 9.79
N ASP A 142 -0.27 16.19 10.17
CA ASP A 142 -0.69 16.53 11.51
C ASP A 142 -2.13 16.10 11.76
N ASN A 143 -2.65 16.36 12.97
CA ASN A 143 -4.02 16.06 13.37
C ASN A 143 -4.95 17.31 13.36
N LYS A 144 -4.48 18.44 12.87
CA LYS A 144 -5.20 19.71 12.88
C LYS A 144 -5.75 20.10 11.51
N THR A 145 -5.18 19.54 10.43
CA THR A 145 -5.57 19.88 9.05
C THR A 145 -6.78 19.04 8.62
N PRO A 146 -7.97 19.64 8.46
CA PRO A 146 -9.14 18.93 7.92
C PRO A 146 -8.92 18.63 6.45
N LYS A 147 -9.35 17.45 6.01
CA LYS A 147 -9.35 17.05 4.59
C LYS A 147 -10.49 16.12 4.30
N SER A 148 -11.30 16.48 3.32
CA SER A 148 -12.37 15.62 2.83
C SER A 148 -11.79 14.37 2.14
N CYS A 149 -12.57 13.30 2.05
CA CYS A 149 -12.18 12.06 1.37
C CYS A 149 -11.83 12.31 -0.11
N VAL A 150 -12.56 13.20 -0.78
CA VAL A 150 -12.26 13.62 -2.16
C VAL A 150 -10.92 14.36 -2.26
N GLN A 151 -10.62 15.27 -1.33
CA GLN A 151 -9.33 15.98 -1.33
C GLN A 151 -8.15 15.04 -1.13
N ARG A 152 -8.33 13.99 -0.32
CA ARG A 152 -7.34 12.92 -0.10
C ARG A 152 -7.11 12.14 -1.39
N ALA A 153 -8.18 11.69 -2.07
CA ALA A 153 -8.10 11.01 -3.37
C ALA A 153 -7.46 11.90 -4.46
N LYS A 154 -7.83 13.19 -4.52
CA LYS A 154 -7.21 14.16 -5.45
C LYS A 154 -5.70 14.33 -5.19
N THR A 155 -5.24 14.18 -3.96
CA THR A 155 -3.79 14.18 -3.64
C THR A 155 -3.09 13.00 -4.32
N ALA A 156 -3.66 11.79 -4.24
CA ALA A 156 -3.13 10.60 -4.90
C ALA A 156 -3.16 10.72 -6.43
N ASN A 157 -4.24 11.28 -6.98
CA ASN A 157 -4.40 11.49 -8.42
C ASN A 157 -3.35 12.47 -8.98
N ARG A 158 -3.16 13.63 -8.31
CA ARG A 158 -2.12 14.62 -8.71
C ARG A 158 -0.72 14.04 -8.65
N ALA A 159 -0.45 13.19 -7.67
CA ALA A 159 0.82 12.51 -7.54
C ALA A 159 1.03 11.41 -8.60
N LYS A 160 0.01 11.04 -9.39
CA LYS A 160 0.01 9.89 -10.29
C LYS A 160 0.54 8.63 -9.57
N ALA A 161 0.02 8.37 -8.37
CA ALA A 161 0.54 7.35 -7.47
C ALA A 161 0.48 5.94 -8.09
N ASP A 162 1.52 5.16 -7.87
CA ASP A 162 1.53 3.73 -8.21
C ASP A 162 0.72 2.90 -7.22
N ALA A 163 0.51 3.43 -6.01
CA ALA A 163 -0.41 2.89 -5.00
C ALA A 163 -0.90 4.00 -4.06
N TYR A 164 -2.19 3.98 -3.75
CA TYR A 164 -2.83 4.82 -2.75
C TYR A 164 -3.36 3.91 -1.64
N LEU A 165 -2.73 3.99 -0.47
CA LEU A 165 -3.08 3.20 0.71
C LEU A 165 -3.72 4.09 1.76
N ARG A 166 -5.01 3.86 2.04
CA ARG A 166 -5.77 4.50 3.09
C ARG A 166 -5.67 3.63 4.35
N ILE A 167 -5.31 4.24 5.46
CA ILE A 167 -4.95 3.55 6.71
C ILE A 167 -6.00 3.90 7.75
N HIS A 168 -6.74 2.90 8.22
CA HIS A 168 -7.83 3.00 9.16
C HIS A 168 -7.75 1.90 10.23
N ALA A 169 -8.53 2.05 11.27
CA ALA A 169 -8.76 1.03 12.29
C ALA A 169 -10.26 0.99 12.61
N ASN A 170 -10.83 -0.19 12.50
CA ASN A 170 -12.27 -0.41 12.51
C ASN A 170 -12.91 -0.19 13.90
N GLY A 171 -14.19 0.06 13.88
CA GLY A 171 -15.07 0.05 15.03
C GLY A 171 -16.32 -0.79 14.73
N ALA A 172 -16.85 -1.47 15.73
CA ALA A 172 -18.07 -2.25 15.64
C ALA A 172 -18.82 -2.17 16.98
N ASP A 173 -20.13 -2.44 16.97
CA ASP A 173 -20.93 -2.50 18.19
C ASP A 173 -20.52 -3.66 19.08
N SER A 174 -20.06 -4.75 18.49
CA SER A 174 -19.54 -5.90 19.22
C SER A 174 -18.09 -5.72 19.63
N SER A 175 -17.82 -5.81 20.92
CA SER A 175 -16.45 -5.84 21.48
C SER A 175 -15.68 -7.12 21.17
N SER A 176 -16.33 -8.15 20.63
CA SER A 176 -15.71 -9.40 20.18
C SER A 176 -15.24 -9.35 18.73
N ALA A 177 -15.62 -8.32 17.96
CA ALA A 177 -15.15 -8.16 16.59
C ALA A 177 -13.61 -8.07 16.54
N THR A 178 -12.98 -8.81 15.66
CA THR A 178 -11.51 -8.93 15.59
C THR A 178 -11.03 -9.25 14.19
N GLY A 179 -9.85 -8.78 13.85
CA GLY A 179 -9.20 -9.09 12.58
C GLY A 179 -8.89 -7.87 11.74
N ALA A 180 -8.32 -8.11 10.58
CA ALA A 180 -8.01 -7.07 9.60
C ALA A 180 -8.68 -7.38 8.27
N MET A 181 -9.15 -6.33 7.60
CA MET A 181 -9.70 -6.38 6.26
C MET A 181 -9.11 -5.30 5.36
N THR A 182 -9.36 -5.41 4.07
CA THR A 182 -9.12 -4.32 3.12
C THR A 182 -10.38 -4.02 2.35
N ILE A 183 -10.50 -2.77 1.91
CA ILE A 183 -11.69 -2.28 1.21
C ILE A 183 -11.26 -1.71 -0.14
N CYS A 184 -11.93 -2.11 -1.20
CA CYS A 184 -11.78 -1.53 -2.53
C CYS A 184 -13.14 -1.35 -3.21
N VAL A 185 -13.15 -0.67 -4.36
CA VAL A 185 -14.35 -0.49 -5.17
C VAL A 185 -14.83 -1.82 -5.74
N THR A 186 -16.12 -1.89 -6.12
CA THR A 186 -16.66 -3.05 -6.83
C THR A 186 -16.24 -3.06 -8.31
N ARG A 187 -16.39 -4.20 -8.95
CA ARG A 187 -16.18 -4.34 -10.40
C ARG A 187 -17.16 -3.49 -11.22
N LYS A 188 -18.32 -3.19 -10.66
CA LYS A 188 -19.41 -2.44 -11.30
C LYS A 188 -19.38 -0.95 -10.98
N ASN A 189 -18.35 -0.45 -10.28
CA ASN A 189 -18.24 0.96 -9.91
C ASN A 189 -18.36 1.87 -11.15
N PRO A 190 -19.26 2.85 -11.16
CA PRO A 190 -19.50 3.67 -12.36
C PRO A 190 -18.36 4.67 -12.65
N ALA A 191 -17.53 4.99 -11.66
CA ALA A 191 -16.45 5.98 -11.76
C ALA A 191 -15.06 5.37 -11.94
N VAL A 192 -14.94 4.03 -11.82
CA VAL A 192 -13.64 3.35 -11.82
C VAL A 192 -13.60 2.31 -12.94
N SER A 193 -12.62 2.43 -13.84
CA SER A 193 -12.49 1.50 -14.96
C SER A 193 -12.20 0.06 -14.48
N ALA A 194 -12.63 -0.94 -15.28
CA ALA A 194 -12.33 -2.35 -14.99
C ALA A 194 -10.83 -2.65 -14.82
N LYS A 195 -9.96 -1.94 -15.55
CA LYS A 195 -8.50 -2.03 -15.41
C LYS A 195 -8.05 -1.51 -14.04
N MET A 196 -8.63 -0.40 -13.56
CA MET A 196 -8.28 0.18 -12.27
C MET A 196 -8.84 -0.66 -11.13
N TYR A 197 -10.06 -1.18 -11.24
CA TYR A 197 -10.61 -2.17 -10.31
C TYR A 197 -9.65 -3.36 -10.12
N LYS A 198 -9.22 -4.01 -11.22
CA LYS A 198 -8.28 -5.14 -11.16
C LYS A 198 -6.99 -4.79 -10.40
N LYS A 199 -6.44 -3.60 -10.62
CA LYS A 199 -5.24 -3.13 -9.91
C LYS A 199 -5.50 -2.88 -8.42
N SER A 200 -6.63 -2.24 -8.08
CA SER A 200 -7.03 -1.97 -6.70
C SER A 200 -7.31 -3.26 -5.93
N TYR A 201 -8.00 -4.22 -6.53
CA TYR A 201 -8.23 -5.53 -5.93
C TYR A 201 -6.91 -6.30 -5.69
N ALA A 202 -5.99 -6.27 -6.66
CA ALA A 202 -4.67 -6.89 -6.52
C ALA A 202 -3.85 -6.23 -5.39
N LEU A 203 -3.94 -4.90 -5.26
CA LEU A 203 -3.31 -4.16 -4.16
C LEU A 203 -3.93 -4.56 -2.82
N SER A 204 -5.28 -4.59 -2.71
CA SER A 204 -6.02 -5.02 -1.52
C SER A 204 -5.58 -6.42 -1.06
N LYS A 205 -5.55 -7.37 -1.99
CA LYS A 205 -5.12 -8.76 -1.72
C LYS A 205 -3.67 -8.84 -1.24
N ALA A 206 -2.77 -8.11 -1.88
CA ALA A 206 -1.35 -8.12 -1.53
C ALA A 206 -1.11 -7.51 -0.14
N VAL A 207 -1.77 -6.38 0.17
CA VAL A 207 -1.67 -5.70 1.46
C VAL A 207 -2.25 -6.56 2.57
N LEU A 208 -3.48 -7.07 2.43
CA LEU A 208 -4.14 -7.87 3.44
C LEU A 208 -3.35 -9.15 3.77
N ASN A 209 -2.94 -9.90 2.76
CA ASN A 209 -2.22 -11.16 2.98
C ASN A 209 -0.87 -10.94 3.68
N SER A 210 -0.15 -9.88 3.30
CA SER A 210 1.15 -9.57 3.90
C SER A 210 0.99 -9.01 5.32
N TYR A 211 -0.05 -8.22 5.55
CA TYR A 211 -0.37 -7.66 6.85
C TYR A 211 -0.69 -8.76 7.87
N VAL A 212 -1.60 -9.66 7.52
CA VAL A 212 -1.97 -10.81 8.36
C VAL A 212 -0.77 -11.71 8.64
N LYS A 213 0.04 -12.00 7.62
CA LYS A 213 1.27 -12.78 7.80
C LYS A 213 2.25 -12.16 8.78
N ALA A 214 2.41 -10.83 8.76
CA ALA A 214 3.36 -10.13 9.62
C ALA A 214 2.85 -9.94 11.05
N THR A 215 1.54 -9.69 11.20
CA THR A 215 0.92 -9.37 12.49
C THR A 215 0.44 -10.59 13.25
N GLY A 216 0.04 -11.66 12.53
CA GLY A 216 -0.63 -12.81 13.10
C GLY A 216 -2.09 -12.56 13.50
N CYS A 217 -2.69 -11.44 13.07
CA CYS A 217 -4.10 -11.16 13.34
C CYS A 217 -5.02 -12.07 12.51
N ARG A 218 -6.29 -12.17 12.94
CA ARG A 218 -7.32 -12.84 12.15
C ARG A 218 -7.45 -12.15 10.79
N ARG A 219 -7.50 -12.95 9.72
CA ARG A 219 -7.81 -12.47 8.39
C ARG A 219 -9.32 -12.45 8.21
N GLU A 220 -9.86 -11.29 7.89
CA GLU A 220 -11.23 -11.18 7.44
C GLU A 220 -11.29 -11.25 5.91
N TYR A 221 -11.95 -10.36 5.24
CA TYR A 221 -12.19 -10.40 3.80
C TYR A 221 -11.67 -9.14 3.11
N ILE A 222 -11.75 -9.12 1.79
CA ILE A 222 -11.64 -7.92 0.98
C ILE A 222 -13.08 -7.44 0.76
N TRP A 223 -13.45 -6.34 1.38
CA TRP A 223 -14.76 -5.76 1.19
C TRP A 223 -14.80 -4.92 -0.08
N GLU A 224 -15.60 -5.40 -1.04
CA GLU A 224 -15.85 -4.68 -2.28
C GLU A 224 -17.11 -3.83 -2.09
N THR A 225 -16.96 -2.50 -2.10
CA THR A 225 -18.07 -1.56 -1.91
C THR A 225 -17.82 -0.24 -2.62
N ASP A 226 -18.90 0.38 -3.07
CA ASP A 226 -18.88 1.69 -3.72
C ASP A 226 -19.37 2.81 -2.79
N SER A 227 -19.51 2.54 -1.49
CA SER A 227 -19.95 3.52 -0.49
C SER A 227 -18.85 4.47 0.01
N MET A 228 -17.60 4.34 -0.51
CA MET A 228 -16.44 5.10 -0.06
C MET A 228 -16.02 6.15 -1.09
N SER A 229 -16.39 7.44 -0.89
CA SER A 229 -16.00 8.52 -1.80
C SER A 229 -14.50 8.59 -2.04
N GLY A 230 -13.67 8.41 -1.01
CA GLY A 230 -12.21 8.42 -1.15
C GLY A 230 -11.65 7.32 -2.05
N ASN A 231 -12.34 6.19 -2.19
CA ASN A 231 -11.98 5.13 -3.13
C ASN A 231 -12.52 5.43 -4.53
N ASN A 232 -13.79 5.88 -4.63
CA ASN A 232 -14.48 6.15 -5.89
C ASN A 232 -13.85 7.30 -6.68
N TRP A 233 -13.34 8.34 -6.00
CA TRP A 233 -12.68 9.49 -6.63
C TRP A 233 -11.24 9.22 -7.04
N SER A 234 -10.70 8.06 -6.70
CA SER A 234 -9.33 7.72 -7.05
C SER A 234 -9.18 7.27 -8.49
N LYS A 235 -8.23 7.86 -9.20
CA LYS A 235 -7.79 7.48 -10.56
C LYS A 235 -6.52 6.64 -10.54
N VAL A 236 -6.10 6.16 -9.38
CA VAL A 236 -4.89 5.34 -9.18
C VAL A 236 -5.23 4.08 -8.39
N PRO A 237 -4.41 3.03 -8.41
CA PRO A 237 -4.67 1.80 -7.64
C PRO A 237 -4.83 2.11 -6.16
N THR A 238 -5.99 1.76 -5.58
CA THR A 238 -6.40 2.19 -4.25
C THR A 238 -6.89 1.03 -3.41
N THR A 239 -6.49 1.02 -2.15
CA THR A 239 -7.09 0.18 -1.10
C THR A 239 -7.14 0.93 0.23
N LEU A 240 -8.15 0.65 1.02
CA LEU A 240 -8.21 1.00 2.43
C LEU A 240 -7.91 -0.25 3.24
N ILE A 241 -7.09 -0.15 4.27
CA ILE A 241 -6.89 -1.21 5.25
C ILE A 241 -7.51 -0.82 6.59
N GLU A 242 -8.34 -1.71 7.13
CA GLU A 242 -8.74 -1.73 8.54
C GLU A 242 -7.77 -2.63 9.29
N MET A 243 -6.96 -2.01 10.15
CA MET A 243 -5.80 -2.67 10.78
C MET A 243 -6.17 -3.60 11.93
N GLY A 244 -7.39 -3.51 12.43
CA GLY A 244 -7.96 -4.18 13.58
C GLY A 244 -9.11 -3.37 14.13
N TYR A 245 -9.77 -3.86 15.17
CA TYR A 245 -10.93 -3.21 15.76
C TYR A 245 -10.56 -2.44 17.04
N MET A 246 -10.77 -1.14 17.04
CA MET A 246 -10.58 -0.28 18.21
C MET A 246 -11.70 -0.47 19.25
N SER A 247 -12.85 -1.03 18.86
CA SER A 247 -13.92 -1.50 19.74
C SER A 247 -13.60 -2.78 20.51
N ASN A 248 -12.54 -3.51 20.10
CA ASN A 248 -12.06 -4.69 20.81
C ASN A 248 -10.94 -4.30 21.78
N PRO A 249 -11.12 -4.45 23.13
CA PRO A 249 -10.12 -4.00 24.11
C PRO A 249 -8.73 -4.62 23.92
N SER A 250 -8.67 -5.86 23.48
CA SER A 250 -7.41 -6.57 23.25
C SER A 250 -6.68 -6.05 22.00
N GLU A 251 -7.41 -5.85 20.88
CA GLU A 251 -6.85 -5.31 19.64
C GLU A 251 -6.44 -3.84 19.82
N ASP A 252 -7.25 -3.04 20.47
CA ASP A 252 -6.95 -1.63 20.78
C ASP A 252 -5.61 -1.54 21.55
N ARG A 253 -5.49 -2.19 22.71
CA ARG A 253 -4.21 -2.21 23.47
C ARG A 253 -3.05 -2.73 22.62
N ARG A 254 -3.27 -3.75 21.80
CA ARG A 254 -2.24 -4.35 20.95
C ARG A 254 -1.75 -3.39 19.89
N MET A 255 -2.63 -2.64 19.22
CA MET A 255 -2.29 -1.67 18.20
C MET A 255 -1.50 -0.48 18.73
N GLN A 256 -1.58 -0.17 20.03
CA GLN A 256 -0.76 0.87 20.66
C GLN A 256 0.66 0.40 21.01
N LYS A 257 0.93 -0.92 21.08
CA LYS A 257 2.26 -1.44 21.40
C LYS A 257 3.25 -1.21 20.25
N THR A 258 4.40 -0.60 20.54
CA THR A 258 5.43 -0.31 19.53
C THR A 258 5.91 -1.57 18.80
N SER A 259 6.02 -2.70 19.49
CA SER A 259 6.40 -3.99 18.90
C SER A 259 5.39 -4.47 17.87
N TYR A 260 4.10 -4.32 18.14
CA TYR A 260 3.04 -4.70 17.22
C TYR A 260 2.95 -3.71 16.04
N GLN A 261 3.11 -2.41 16.29
CA GLN A 261 3.16 -1.39 15.23
C GLN A 261 4.31 -1.64 14.24
N LYS A 262 5.46 -2.16 14.69
CA LYS A 262 6.53 -2.61 13.78
C LYS A 262 6.05 -3.74 12.85
N LYS A 263 5.27 -4.70 13.35
CA LYS A 263 4.68 -5.78 12.55
C LYS A 263 3.64 -5.23 11.55
N MET A 264 2.76 -4.30 11.99
CA MET A 264 1.77 -3.63 11.14
C MET A 264 2.45 -2.93 9.96
N VAL A 265 3.47 -2.11 10.25
CA VAL A 265 4.25 -1.37 9.23
C VAL A 265 4.97 -2.33 8.28
N LYS A 266 5.61 -3.38 8.82
CA LYS A 266 6.27 -4.40 8.00
C LYS A 266 5.27 -5.07 7.05
N GLY A 267 4.10 -5.47 7.55
CA GLY A 267 3.07 -6.14 6.77
C GLY A 267 2.57 -5.29 5.60
N MET A 268 2.27 -4.01 5.85
CA MET A 268 1.85 -3.08 4.79
C MET A 268 2.98 -2.81 3.77
N ALA A 269 4.22 -2.64 4.22
CA ALA A 269 5.36 -2.42 3.34
C ALA A 269 5.64 -3.65 2.46
N ASP A 270 5.59 -4.85 3.03
CA ASP A 270 5.75 -6.11 2.29
C ASP A 270 4.60 -6.33 1.30
N GLY A 271 3.38 -5.91 1.65
CA GLY A 271 2.21 -5.95 0.77
C GLY A 271 2.38 -5.07 -0.45
N LEU A 272 2.78 -3.81 -0.26
CA LEU A 272 3.09 -2.88 -1.34
C LEU A 272 4.21 -3.41 -2.23
N ARG A 273 5.29 -3.93 -1.64
CA ARG A 273 6.39 -4.54 -2.40
C ARG A 273 5.90 -5.74 -3.21
N THR A 274 5.10 -6.62 -2.63
CA THR A 274 4.51 -7.77 -3.32
C THR A 274 3.65 -7.33 -4.50
N TYR A 275 2.83 -6.29 -4.32
CA TYR A 275 2.04 -5.69 -5.38
C TYR A 275 2.91 -5.15 -6.51
N PHE A 276 3.94 -4.39 -6.21
CA PHE A 276 4.83 -3.81 -7.22
C PHE A 276 5.61 -4.85 -8.03
N LEU A 277 5.94 -5.98 -7.44
CA LEU A 277 6.69 -7.04 -8.13
C LEU A 277 5.82 -7.92 -9.04
N ARG A 278 4.49 -7.93 -8.83
CA ARG A 278 3.56 -8.79 -9.58
C ARG A 278 2.83 -8.10 -10.74
N GLN A 279 3.00 -6.80 -10.92
CA GLN A 279 2.33 -6.00 -11.95
C GLN A 279 2.94 -6.18 -13.34
#